data_8715d3cb0516b3499892c95a0943867d
#
_entry.id   8715d3cb0516b3499892c95a0943867d
#
_cell.length_a   1.000
_cell.length_b   1.000
_cell.length_c   1.000
_cell.angle_alpha   90.00
_cell.angle_beta   90.00
_cell.angle_gamma   90.00
#
_symmetry.space_group_name_H-M   'P 1'
#
loop_
_entity.id
_entity.type
_entity.pdbx_description
1 polymer ?
#
loop_
_entity_poly.entity_id
_entity_poly.type
_entity_poly.pdbx_seq_one_letter_code
_entity_poly.pdbx_strand_id
1 'polypeptide(L)'
;MTTLIASAERAIPLPAETLFDYVADFREHHPKILPPAFADFTVESGGVGVGTVTRSNFTMGGRTRPLRTAVSRVEPGRLIEEVVLDEPMVTTFSFVPNDGSATVRIETRWEPGGGLSGILERLFAPRLLARIYDDELGRLEAYALARA
;
A
#
# COMPACT_ATOMS: atom_id res chain seq x y z
N MET A 1 5.71 -19.31 14.56
CA MET A 1 5.82 -18.80 13.17
C MET A 1 6.14 -17.33 13.21
N THR A 2 7.03 -16.90 12.35
CA THR A 2 7.48 -15.50 12.34
C THR A 2 6.73 -14.72 11.25
N THR A 3 5.94 -13.73 11.67
CA THR A 3 5.32 -12.78 10.73
C THR A 3 6.40 -11.85 10.18
N LEU A 4 6.42 -11.67 8.86
CA LEU A 4 7.26 -10.68 8.24
C LEU A 4 6.55 -9.34 8.16
N ILE A 5 7.32 -8.26 8.28
CA ILE A 5 6.79 -6.90 8.24
C ILE A 5 7.67 -6.07 7.30
N ALA A 6 7.03 -5.36 6.40
CA ALA A 6 7.70 -4.35 5.57
C ALA A 6 6.95 -3.04 5.71
N SER A 7 7.67 -1.95 5.86
CA SER A 7 7.04 -0.64 6.03
C SER A 7 7.92 0.48 5.50
N ALA A 8 7.27 1.59 5.17
CA ALA A 8 7.90 2.86 4.87
C ALA A 8 6.99 3.96 5.39
N GLU A 9 7.56 5.10 5.73
CA GLU A 9 6.80 6.25 6.17
C GLU A 9 7.43 7.54 5.68
N ARG A 10 6.61 8.58 5.56
CA ARG A 10 7.06 9.89 5.08
C ARG A 10 6.20 10.98 5.69
N ALA A 11 6.84 12.06 6.13
CA ALA A 11 6.16 13.27 6.53
C ALA A 11 5.90 14.11 5.27
N ILE A 12 4.63 14.45 5.03
CA ILE A 12 4.20 15.23 3.86
C ILE A 12 3.54 16.52 4.37
N PRO A 13 3.90 17.71 3.84
CA PRO A 13 3.40 18.99 4.37
C PRO A 13 1.98 19.32 3.89
N LEU A 14 1.05 18.40 4.13
CA LEU A 14 -0.38 18.55 3.81
C LEU A 14 -1.21 17.89 4.91
N PRO A 15 -2.48 18.29 5.07
CA PRO A 15 -3.35 17.68 6.07
C PRO A 15 -3.56 16.20 5.85
N ALA A 16 -3.70 15.45 6.94
CA ALA A 16 -3.93 14.00 6.89
C ALA A 16 -5.16 13.64 6.06
N GLU A 17 -6.23 14.41 6.18
CA GLU A 17 -7.47 14.15 5.43
C GLU A 17 -7.28 14.28 3.92
N THR A 18 -6.49 15.26 3.49
CA THR A 18 -6.19 15.44 2.06
C THR A 18 -5.43 14.24 1.51
N LEU A 19 -4.43 13.79 2.24
CA LEU A 19 -3.62 12.63 1.82
C LEU A 19 -4.43 11.35 1.87
N PHE A 20 -5.26 11.19 2.89
CA PHE A 20 -6.18 10.07 2.99
C PHE A 20 -7.09 9.99 1.76
N ASP A 21 -7.69 11.11 1.36
CA ASP A 21 -8.62 11.14 0.23
C ASP A 21 -7.96 10.67 -1.07
N TYR A 22 -6.71 11.04 -1.30
CA TYR A 22 -5.97 10.58 -2.47
C TYR A 22 -5.71 9.08 -2.45
N VAL A 23 -5.37 8.53 -1.31
CA VAL A 23 -5.12 7.09 -1.19
C VAL A 23 -6.43 6.30 -1.22
N ALA A 24 -7.50 6.84 -0.62
CA ALA A 24 -8.78 6.15 -0.47
C ALA A 24 -9.58 6.02 -1.76
N ASP A 25 -9.32 6.86 -2.76
CA ASP A 25 -10.05 6.82 -4.02
C ASP A 25 -9.29 5.93 -5.02
N PHE A 26 -9.69 4.68 -5.08
CA PHE A 26 -9.01 3.67 -5.89
C PHE A 26 -9.30 3.80 -7.38
N ARG A 27 -10.28 4.62 -7.79
CA ARG A 27 -10.58 4.83 -9.21
C ARG A 27 -9.87 6.04 -9.79
N GLU A 28 -9.89 7.16 -9.06
CA GLU A 28 -9.41 8.44 -9.57
C GLU A 28 -7.97 8.73 -9.19
N HIS A 29 -7.61 8.57 -7.91
CA HIS A 29 -6.35 9.07 -7.37
C HIS A 29 -5.33 7.98 -7.08
N HIS A 30 -5.73 6.89 -6.45
CA HIS A 30 -4.80 5.83 -6.05
C HIS A 30 -3.96 5.29 -7.22
N PRO A 31 -4.53 5.06 -8.42
CA PRO A 31 -3.72 4.58 -9.54
C PRO A 31 -2.59 5.53 -9.95
N LYS A 32 -2.73 6.82 -9.66
CA LYS A 32 -1.75 7.85 -10.02
C LYS A 32 -0.51 7.84 -9.14
N ILE A 33 -0.58 7.17 -7.98
CA ILE A 33 0.55 7.11 -7.04
C ILE A 33 1.23 5.74 -7.01
N LEU A 34 0.71 4.77 -7.74
CA LEU A 34 1.27 3.42 -7.72
C LEU A 34 2.61 3.35 -8.46
N PRO A 35 3.63 2.71 -7.86
CA PRO A 35 4.87 2.42 -8.55
C PRO A 35 4.68 1.42 -9.70
N PRO A 36 5.64 1.36 -10.65
CA PRO A 36 5.58 0.40 -11.75
C PRO A 36 5.46 -1.07 -11.33
N ALA A 37 5.85 -1.39 -10.08
CA ALA A 37 5.69 -2.75 -9.55
C ALA A 37 4.23 -3.22 -9.60
N PHE A 38 3.26 -2.29 -9.54
CA PHE A 38 1.83 -2.58 -9.62
C PHE A 38 1.33 -2.27 -11.03
N ALA A 39 1.52 -3.18 -11.95
CA ALA A 39 1.10 -2.99 -13.35
C ALA A 39 -0.36 -3.42 -13.55
N ASP A 40 -0.99 -2.85 -14.59
CA ASP A 40 -2.33 -3.23 -15.02
C ASP A 40 -3.38 -3.13 -13.89
N PHE A 41 -3.30 -2.08 -13.10
CA PHE A 41 -4.19 -1.87 -11.97
C PHE A 41 -5.63 -1.63 -12.44
N THR A 42 -6.56 -2.39 -11.88
CA THR A 42 -7.99 -2.25 -12.15
C THR A 42 -8.79 -2.37 -10.87
N VAL A 43 -9.93 -1.66 -10.83
CA VAL A 43 -10.90 -1.79 -9.74
C VAL A 43 -11.99 -2.74 -10.20
N GLU A 44 -12.14 -3.88 -9.53
CA GLU A 44 -13.14 -4.89 -9.87
C GLU A 44 -14.50 -4.55 -9.27
N SER A 45 -14.53 -3.95 -8.08
CA SER A 45 -15.77 -3.51 -7.46
C SER A 45 -15.48 -2.38 -6.48
N GLY A 46 -16.50 -1.57 -6.18
CA GLY A 46 -16.37 -0.43 -5.29
C GLY A 46 -15.59 0.71 -5.94
N GLY A 47 -14.62 1.22 -5.21
CA GLY A 47 -13.78 2.36 -5.59
C GLY A 47 -13.36 3.17 -4.40
N VAL A 48 -14.26 3.35 -3.43
CA VAL A 48 -14.01 4.03 -2.17
C VAL A 48 -14.65 3.22 -1.05
N GLY A 49 -13.91 3.03 0.03
CA GLY A 49 -14.45 2.37 1.22
C GLY A 49 -14.36 0.85 1.22
N VAL A 50 -14.87 0.28 2.32
CA VAL A 50 -14.88 -1.16 2.54
C VAL A 50 -15.64 -1.87 1.42
N GLY A 51 -15.09 -3.00 0.95
CA GLY A 51 -15.66 -3.75 -0.16
C GLY A 51 -15.05 -3.41 -1.51
N THR A 52 -14.20 -2.38 -1.58
CA THR A 52 -13.42 -2.11 -2.80
C THR A 52 -12.48 -3.27 -3.05
N VAL A 53 -12.53 -3.82 -4.26
CA VAL A 53 -11.64 -4.91 -4.70
C VAL A 53 -10.84 -4.43 -5.88
N THR A 54 -9.53 -4.61 -5.79
CA THR A 54 -8.60 -4.21 -6.85
C THR A 54 -7.76 -5.38 -7.31
N ARG A 55 -7.23 -5.26 -8.51
CA ARG A 55 -6.35 -6.25 -9.10
C ARG A 55 -5.19 -5.56 -9.81
N SER A 56 -4.02 -6.15 -9.71
CA SER A 56 -2.84 -5.71 -10.45
C SER A 56 -1.93 -6.90 -10.74
N ASN A 57 -0.94 -6.69 -11.61
CA ASN A 57 0.15 -7.63 -11.80
C ASN A 57 1.34 -7.07 -11.03
N PHE A 58 1.69 -7.74 -9.94
CA PHE A 58 2.71 -7.27 -9.01
C PHE A 58 4.05 -7.92 -9.27
N THR A 59 5.08 -7.10 -9.48
CA THR A 59 6.45 -7.57 -9.72
C THR A 59 7.35 -7.17 -8.56
N MET A 60 8.01 -8.15 -7.98
CA MET A 60 9.01 -7.93 -6.94
C MET A 60 10.09 -9.00 -7.05
N GLY A 61 11.37 -8.56 -7.00
CA GLY A 61 12.50 -9.49 -7.09
C GLY A 61 12.55 -10.28 -8.40
N GLY A 62 12.10 -9.68 -9.51
CA GLY A 62 12.11 -10.32 -10.82
C GLY A 62 10.96 -11.29 -11.07
N ARG A 63 10.02 -11.41 -10.12
CA ARG A 63 8.85 -12.28 -10.26
C ARG A 63 7.58 -11.46 -10.34
N THR A 64 6.70 -11.81 -11.27
CA THR A 64 5.40 -11.16 -11.45
C THR A 64 4.31 -12.14 -11.10
N ARG A 65 3.32 -11.68 -10.32
CA ARG A 65 2.15 -12.48 -9.99
C ARG A 65 0.90 -11.62 -9.96
N PRO A 66 -0.28 -12.19 -10.20
CA PRO A 66 -1.52 -11.44 -10.00
C PRO A 66 -1.72 -11.19 -8.51
N LEU A 67 -2.19 -9.97 -8.20
CA LEU A 67 -2.45 -9.55 -6.83
C LEU A 67 -3.86 -9.00 -6.79
N ARG A 68 -4.72 -9.58 -5.95
CA ARG A 68 -6.08 -9.08 -5.71
C ARG A 68 -6.19 -8.69 -4.25
N THR A 69 -6.69 -7.48 -4.01
CA THR A 69 -6.86 -6.97 -2.65
C THR A 69 -8.28 -6.49 -2.43
N ALA A 70 -8.71 -6.53 -1.19
CA ALA A 70 -10.00 -5.98 -0.79
C ALA A 70 -9.78 -5.02 0.39
N VAL A 71 -10.44 -3.87 0.34
CA VAL A 71 -10.44 -2.94 1.47
C VAL A 71 -11.32 -3.54 2.57
N SER A 72 -10.71 -3.84 3.71
CA SER A 72 -11.35 -4.55 4.80
C SER A 72 -11.76 -3.64 5.96
N ARG A 73 -11.09 -2.50 6.13
CA ARG A 73 -11.38 -1.55 7.19
C ARG A 73 -10.97 -0.15 6.79
N VAL A 74 -11.79 0.84 7.15
CA VAL A 74 -11.49 2.25 6.93
C VAL A 74 -11.85 3.03 8.19
N GLU A 75 -10.92 3.85 8.66
CA GLU A 75 -11.18 4.89 9.65
C GLU A 75 -10.93 6.22 8.95
N PRO A 76 -11.97 7.00 8.66
CA PRO A 76 -11.85 8.19 7.82
C PRO A 76 -10.74 9.14 8.27
N GLY A 77 -9.90 9.54 7.33
CA GLY A 77 -8.77 10.43 7.58
C GLY A 77 -7.61 9.80 8.33
N ARG A 78 -7.70 8.53 8.74
CA ARG A 78 -6.71 7.91 9.64
C ARG A 78 -6.13 6.61 9.15
N LEU A 79 -6.95 5.74 8.54
CA LEU A 79 -6.50 4.38 8.27
C LEU A 79 -7.30 3.74 7.13
N ILE A 80 -6.57 3.01 6.28
CA ILE A 80 -7.15 2.12 5.28
C ILE A 80 -6.43 0.79 5.41
N GLU A 81 -7.19 -0.30 5.59
CA GLU A 81 -6.64 -1.65 5.66
C GLU A 81 -7.08 -2.43 4.43
N GLU A 82 -6.13 -3.10 3.80
CA GLU A 82 -6.37 -3.98 2.66
C GLU A 82 -5.90 -5.38 3.00
N VAL A 83 -6.68 -6.38 2.63
CA VAL A 83 -6.28 -7.79 2.74
C VAL A 83 -6.03 -8.33 1.34
N VAL A 84 -4.99 -9.14 1.19
CA VAL A 84 -4.76 -9.86 -0.06
C VAL A 84 -5.69 -11.06 -0.05
N LEU A 85 -6.46 -11.23 -1.14
CA LEU A 85 -7.39 -12.34 -1.23
C LEU A 85 -6.62 -13.65 -1.38
N ASP A 86 -7.04 -14.65 -0.61
CA ASP A 86 -6.47 -16.00 -0.60
C ASP A 86 -5.04 -16.11 -0.04
N GLU A 87 -4.57 -15.07 0.67
CA GLU A 87 -3.24 -15.08 1.29
C GLU A 87 -3.29 -14.43 2.67
N PRO A 88 -2.46 -14.89 3.61
CA PRO A 88 -2.38 -14.26 4.94
C PRO A 88 -1.51 -13.01 4.89
N MET A 89 -1.98 -11.97 4.21
CA MET A 89 -1.25 -10.73 4.00
C MET A 89 -2.18 -9.54 4.16
N VAL A 90 -1.77 -8.58 4.99
CA VAL A 90 -2.55 -7.38 5.30
C VAL A 90 -1.66 -6.15 5.13
N THR A 91 -2.16 -5.16 4.39
CA THR A 91 -1.50 -3.86 4.22
C THR A 91 -2.32 -2.78 4.89
N THR A 92 -1.67 -1.91 5.65
CA THR A 92 -2.30 -0.80 6.33
C THR A 92 -1.66 0.51 5.90
N PHE A 93 -2.50 1.46 5.48
CA PHE A 93 -2.09 2.86 5.28
C PHE A 93 -2.58 3.63 6.50
N SER A 94 -1.67 4.32 7.18
CA SER A 94 -2.05 5.15 8.32
C SER A 94 -1.62 6.60 8.10
N PHE A 95 -2.42 7.53 8.63
CA PHE A 95 -2.27 8.96 8.40
C PHE A 95 -2.31 9.65 9.77
N VAL A 96 -1.15 10.10 10.24
CA VAL A 96 -1.02 10.71 11.56
C VAL A 96 -0.80 12.21 11.38
N PRO A 97 -1.77 13.06 11.79
CA PRO A 97 -1.64 14.50 11.62
C PRO A 97 -0.59 15.09 12.57
N ASN A 98 0.06 16.15 12.11
CA ASN A 98 1.11 16.85 12.86
C ASN A 98 1.19 18.31 12.40
N ASP A 99 0.34 19.18 12.96
CA ASP A 99 0.35 20.64 12.70
C ASP A 99 0.38 21.03 11.23
N GLY A 100 -0.65 20.63 10.48
CA GLY A 100 -0.78 20.98 9.06
C GLY A 100 -0.01 20.08 8.12
N SER A 101 0.73 19.12 8.67
CA SER A 101 1.37 18.04 7.90
C SER A 101 0.84 16.70 8.40
N ALA A 102 1.27 15.63 7.78
CA ALA A 102 0.92 14.29 8.23
C ALA A 102 2.04 13.32 7.93
N THR A 103 2.22 12.33 8.81
CA THR A 103 3.08 11.20 8.54
C THR A 103 2.21 10.09 7.96
N VAL A 104 2.53 9.69 6.73
CA VAL A 104 1.85 8.59 6.06
C VAL A 104 2.75 7.37 6.12
N ARG A 105 2.19 6.25 6.57
CA ARG A 105 2.91 4.99 6.71
C ARG A 105 2.19 3.90 5.94
N ILE A 106 2.95 3.10 5.20
CA ILE A 106 2.45 1.89 4.56
C ILE A 106 3.15 0.73 5.23
N GLU A 107 2.38 -0.22 5.75
CA GLU A 107 2.93 -1.39 6.42
C GLU A 107 2.20 -2.64 5.92
N THR A 108 2.96 -3.64 5.53
CA THR A 108 2.42 -4.96 5.16
C THR A 108 2.96 -6.00 6.10
N ARG A 109 2.07 -6.88 6.56
CA ARG A 109 2.38 -8.04 7.41
C ARG A 109 1.93 -9.29 6.67
N TRP A 110 2.80 -10.29 6.64
CA TRP A 110 2.46 -11.57 6.00
C TRP A 110 3.22 -12.73 6.64
N GLU A 111 2.68 -13.93 6.42
CA GLU A 111 3.33 -15.16 6.82
C GLU A 111 4.19 -15.67 5.67
N PRO A 112 5.48 -15.94 5.89
CA PRO A 112 6.36 -16.42 4.82
C PRO A 112 6.03 -17.87 4.47
N GLY A 113 6.36 -18.26 3.24
CA GLY A 113 6.30 -19.64 2.82
C GLY A 113 7.37 -20.49 3.50
N GLY A 114 7.26 -21.80 3.34
CA GLY A 114 8.24 -22.75 3.89
C GLY A 114 9.40 -23.03 2.95
N GLY A 115 10.38 -23.78 3.43
CA GLY A 115 11.50 -24.27 2.65
C GLY A 115 12.53 -23.19 2.27
N LEU A 116 13.29 -23.46 1.22
CA LEU A 116 14.35 -22.54 0.78
C LEU A 116 13.78 -21.20 0.29
N SER A 117 12.66 -21.24 -0.42
CA SER A 117 12.03 -20.00 -0.88
C SER A 117 11.57 -19.13 0.29
N GLY A 118 11.12 -19.74 1.40
CA GLY A 118 10.76 -19.00 2.61
C GLY A 118 11.97 -18.35 3.27
N ILE A 119 13.13 -18.98 3.25
CA ILE A 119 14.37 -18.42 3.78
C ILE A 119 14.78 -17.19 2.96
N LEU A 120 14.74 -17.30 1.62
CA LEU A 120 15.06 -16.18 0.74
C LEU A 120 14.06 -15.04 0.93
N GLU A 121 12.79 -15.37 1.08
CA GLU A 121 11.74 -14.40 1.35
C GLU A 121 12.04 -13.61 2.63
N ARG A 122 12.39 -14.27 3.72
CA ARG A 122 12.71 -13.61 4.99
C ARG A 122 13.90 -12.67 4.88
N LEU A 123 14.89 -13.02 4.04
CA LEU A 123 16.11 -12.25 3.91
C LEU A 123 15.92 -11.01 3.02
N PHE A 124 15.14 -11.10 1.96
CA PHE A 124 15.09 -10.07 0.92
C PHE A 124 13.77 -9.35 0.76
N ALA A 125 12.64 -10.05 0.91
CA ALA A 125 11.33 -9.47 0.60
C ALA A 125 10.98 -8.24 1.45
N PRO A 126 11.24 -8.19 2.76
CA PRO A 126 10.92 -6.99 3.54
C PRO A 126 11.61 -5.73 3.01
N ARG A 127 12.87 -5.82 2.62
CA ARG A 127 13.61 -4.67 2.09
C ARG A 127 13.13 -4.27 0.70
N LEU A 128 12.84 -5.25 -0.15
CA LEU A 128 12.34 -4.98 -1.49
C LEU A 128 10.98 -4.28 -1.42
N LEU A 129 10.09 -4.81 -0.58
CA LEU A 129 8.76 -4.24 -0.43
C LEU A 129 8.81 -2.84 0.21
N ALA A 130 9.67 -2.64 1.20
CA ALA A 130 9.86 -1.32 1.81
C ALA A 130 10.30 -0.27 0.79
N ARG A 131 11.16 -0.64 -0.16
CA ARG A 131 11.58 0.27 -1.24
C ARG A 131 10.43 0.61 -2.17
N ILE A 132 9.58 -0.37 -2.48
CA ILE A 132 8.38 -0.13 -3.30
C ILE A 132 7.45 0.85 -2.60
N TYR A 133 7.26 0.70 -1.30
CA TYR A 133 6.41 1.61 -0.52
C TYR A 133 7.02 2.99 -0.35
N ASP A 134 8.33 3.08 -0.22
CA ASP A 134 9.01 4.37 -0.18
C ASP A 134 8.81 5.13 -1.50
N ASP A 135 8.90 4.44 -2.63
CA ASP A 135 8.59 5.01 -3.94
C ASP A 135 7.14 5.46 -4.03
N GLU A 136 6.21 4.64 -3.53
CA GLU A 136 4.78 4.99 -3.53
C GLU A 136 4.52 6.26 -2.71
N LEU A 137 5.12 6.39 -1.54
CA LEU A 137 4.99 7.59 -0.71
C LEU A 137 5.60 8.82 -1.37
N GLY A 138 6.71 8.67 -2.08
CA GLY A 138 7.28 9.76 -2.86
C GLY A 138 6.36 10.21 -3.99
N ARG A 139 5.69 9.26 -4.64
CA ARG A 139 4.70 9.56 -5.69
C ARG A 139 3.46 10.23 -5.10
N LEU A 140 3.02 9.78 -3.93
CA LEU A 140 1.91 10.43 -3.22
C LEU A 140 2.24 11.88 -2.91
N GLU A 141 3.43 12.14 -2.37
CA GLU A 141 3.86 13.50 -2.06
C GLU A 141 3.86 14.39 -3.30
N ALA A 142 4.48 13.93 -4.37
CA ALA A 142 4.55 14.70 -5.62
C ALA A 142 3.16 14.96 -6.20
N TYR A 143 2.31 13.94 -6.20
CA TYR A 143 0.95 14.04 -6.72
C TYR A 143 0.11 15.04 -5.91
N ALA A 144 0.18 14.94 -4.59
CA ALA A 144 -0.59 15.79 -3.70
C ALA A 144 -0.11 17.25 -3.72
N LEU A 145 1.19 17.48 -3.72
CA LEU A 145 1.76 18.83 -3.78
C LEU A 145 1.44 19.53 -5.09
N ALA A 146 1.38 18.80 -6.19
CA ALA A 146 1.02 19.37 -7.49
C ALA A 146 -0.45 19.84 -7.53
N ARG A 147 -1.28 19.37 -6.61
CA ARG A 147 -2.71 19.72 -6.51
C ARG A 147 -3.02 20.67 -5.37
N ALA A 148 -2.05 20.97 -4.56
CA ALA A 148 -2.22 21.88 -3.42
C ALA A 148 -2.35 23.35 -3.87
#